data_1760eb59596bbe36a4daf9ad554758c7
#
_entry.id   1760eb59596bbe36a4daf9ad554758c7
#
_cell.length_a   1.000
_cell.length_b   1.000
_cell.length_c   1.000
_cell.angle_alpha   90.00
_cell.angle_beta   90.00
_cell.angle_gamma   90.00
#
_symmetry.space_group_name_H-M   'P 1'
#
loop_
_entity.id
_entity.type
_entity.pdbx_description
1 polymer ?
#
loop_
_entity_poly.entity_id
_entity_poly.type
_entity_poly.pdbx_seq_one_letter_code
_entity_poly.pdbx_strand_id
1 'polypeptide(L)'
;MKKPTPKKRLAFDPLESRSYVKIMLISGILLLAATLILLTVVKNAVEVEPGWYSVDSAEREDFPLYDSGIHFTYYFDGDSTAIRTEQKKLAAAYSKKLLEIRKLLDPKQSFGDLVNLAWLNAHPNQTATLDETLFDILRDAAAANATGPYAGALWSEWQTMIVSADAAAYDPLVDPDARARIRELADAANAPGAAMLELDETNHTACLRLSEDYLAAAEAGEYGPALDLGYLTEAYALLYVRAELEAEGWKTGYFTTDSGISLAMSAVPSGDFILPGLEGETPVRLCATQMAPGSAACALRTFAATADEPGYYTVETAAGTARRHPNLSVKTGEVCDDLLCVWAVSEGGDLIAACKSAYAAVTRPGLKPADLAADPDLLTACVFAAEPATVYADAAHAAAIVFVSEADFRLATY
;
A
#
# COMPACT_ATOMS: atom_id res chain seq x y z
N MET A 1 67.09 -61.11 35.16
CA MET A 1 65.76 -60.88 34.60
C MET A 1 64.98 -60.00 35.62
N LYS A 2 64.75 -58.76 35.28
CA LYS A 2 63.92 -57.79 36.08
C LYS A 2 62.45 -57.98 35.68
N LYS A 3 61.61 -58.32 36.68
CA LYS A 3 60.13 -58.38 36.44
C LYS A 3 59.58 -56.99 36.12
N PRO A 4 58.65 -56.91 35.11
CA PRO A 4 58.02 -55.63 34.78
C PRO A 4 57.02 -55.22 35.84
N THR A 5 57.11 -53.96 36.27
CA THR A 5 56.20 -53.29 37.19
C THR A 5 54.80 -53.20 36.60
N PRO A 6 53.70 -53.50 37.28
CA PRO A 6 52.37 -53.38 36.74
C PRO A 6 51.97 -51.88 36.55
N LYS A 7 51.51 -51.53 35.35
CA LYS A 7 50.94 -50.24 35.06
C LYS A 7 49.64 -50.09 35.85
N LYS A 8 49.61 -49.09 36.76
CA LYS A 8 48.37 -48.65 37.42
C LYS A 8 47.40 -48.22 36.37
N ARG A 9 46.28 -48.96 36.15
CA ARG A 9 45.14 -48.48 35.46
C ARG A 9 44.48 -47.44 36.34
N LEU A 10 44.37 -46.17 35.80
CA LEU A 10 43.52 -45.15 36.40
C LEU A 10 42.08 -45.66 36.29
N ALA A 11 41.51 -46.07 37.41
CA ALA A 11 40.08 -46.37 37.49
C ALA A 11 39.34 -45.04 37.48
N PHE A 12 38.57 -44.81 36.46
CA PHE A 12 37.66 -43.67 36.37
C PHE A 12 36.53 -43.90 37.37
N ASP A 13 36.45 -43.06 38.43
CA ASP A 13 35.35 -43.12 39.38
C ASP A 13 34.09 -42.52 38.75
N PRO A 14 32.99 -43.28 38.56
CA PRO A 14 31.76 -42.79 37.92
C PRO A 14 31.05 -41.69 38.72
N LEU A 15 31.36 -41.52 39.99
CA LEU A 15 30.85 -40.44 40.85
C LEU A 15 31.54 -39.11 40.56
N GLU A 16 32.85 -39.09 40.30
CA GLU A 16 33.57 -37.90 39.85
C GLU A 16 33.11 -37.45 38.50
N SER A 17 32.83 -38.35 37.53
CA SER A 17 32.38 -37.99 36.20
C SER A 17 31.03 -37.26 36.22
N ARG A 18 30.11 -37.63 37.11
CA ARG A 18 28.82 -36.92 37.28
C ARG A 18 28.99 -35.50 37.83
N SER A 19 29.96 -35.25 38.68
CA SER A 19 30.28 -33.91 39.18
C SER A 19 30.87 -33.03 38.10
N TYR A 20 31.78 -33.54 37.26
CA TYR A 20 32.34 -32.81 36.12
C TYR A 20 31.28 -32.46 35.08
N VAL A 21 30.35 -33.36 34.74
CA VAL A 21 29.26 -33.09 33.84
C VAL A 21 28.33 -31.98 34.36
N LYS A 22 28.01 -32.00 35.66
CA LYS A 22 27.21 -30.92 36.30
C LYS A 22 27.94 -29.57 36.27
N ILE A 23 29.25 -29.56 36.57
CA ILE A 23 30.07 -28.33 36.51
C ILE A 23 30.13 -27.80 35.07
N MET A 24 30.36 -28.65 34.05
CA MET A 24 30.36 -28.26 32.65
C MET A 24 29.00 -27.70 32.20
N LEU A 25 27.90 -28.30 32.65
CA LEU A 25 26.55 -27.86 32.32
C LEU A 25 26.23 -26.49 32.96
N ILE A 26 26.59 -26.31 34.23
CA ILE A 26 26.43 -25.03 34.96
C ILE A 26 27.32 -23.95 34.31
N SER A 27 28.57 -24.27 33.97
CA SER A 27 29.48 -23.34 33.29
C SER A 27 28.96 -22.96 31.90
N GLY A 28 28.39 -23.91 31.14
CA GLY A 28 27.77 -23.67 29.84
C GLY A 28 26.56 -22.73 29.93
N ILE A 29 25.69 -22.95 30.92
CA ILE A 29 24.52 -22.08 31.17
C ILE A 29 24.98 -20.68 31.60
N LEU A 30 25.97 -20.54 32.45
CA LEU A 30 26.52 -19.26 32.88
C LEU A 30 27.16 -18.50 31.71
N LEU A 31 27.91 -19.21 30.87
CA LEU A 31 28.52 -18.62 29.67
C LEU A 31 27.45 -18.14 28.70
N LEU A 32 26.41 -18.95 28.46
CA LEU A 32 25.28 -18.56 27.59
C LEU A 32 24.55 -17.34 28.15
N ALA A 33 24.27 -17.30 29.45
CA ALA A 33 23.66 -16.17 30.13
C ALA A 33 24.52 -14.90 30.03
N ALA A 34 25.83 -15.02 30.26
CA ALA A 34 26.77 -13.91 30.11
C ALA A 34 26.84 -13.40 28.66
N THR A 35 26.82 -14.30 27.67
CA THR A 35 26.81 -13.94 26.26
C THR A 35 25.52 -13.22 25.90
N LEU A 36 24.35 -13.69 26.37
CA LEU A 36 23.07 -13.04 26.15
C LEU A 36 23.01 -11.63 26.79
N ILE A 37 23.53 -11.50 28.00
CA ILE A 37 23.64 -10.21 28.71
C ILE A 37 24.58 -9.29 27.93
N LEU A 38 25.74 -9.77 27.49
CA LEU A 38 26.68 -8.98 26.70
C LEU A 38 26.08 -8.52 25.35
N LEU A 39 25.41 -9.42 24.64
CA LEU A 39 24.70 -9.08 23.39
C LEU A 39 23.62 -8.02 23.62
N THR A 40 22.87 -8.13 24.74
CA THR A 40 21.86 -7.14 25.10
C THR A 40 22.49 -5.79 25.44
N VAL A 41 23.61 -5.79 26.20
CA VAL A 41 24.34 -4.56 26.54
C VAL A 41 24.96 -3.93 25.30
N VAL A 42 25.58 -4.70 24.41
CA VAL A 42 26.16 -4.21 23.15
C VAL A 42 25.05 -3.66 22.24
N LYS A 43 23.94 -4.37 22.10
CA LYS A 43 22.78 -3.88 21.33
C LYS A 43 22.21 -2.57 21.88
N ASN A 44 22.25 -2.38 23.20
CA ASN A 44 21.79 -1.15 23.85
C ASN A 44 22.85 -0.03 23.90
N ALA A 45 24.11 -0.35 23.66
CA ALA A 45 25.22 0.61 23.66
C ALA A 45 25.47 1.27 22.30
N VAL A 46 24.80 0.82 21.20
CA VAL A 46 24.86 1.52 19.91
C VAL A 46 24.12 2.83 20.09
N GLU A 47 24.79 3.94 20.01
CA GLU A 47 24.19 5.28 20.02
C GLU A 47 23.24 5.42 18.82
N VAL A 48 22.02 5.89 19.10
CA VAL A 48 21.04 6.26 18.09
C VAL A 48 21.05 7.78 18.00
N GLU A 49 21.38 8.29 16.84
CA GLU A 49 21.45 9.74 16.59
C GLU A 49 20.09 10.28 16.15
N PRO A 50 19.83 11.60 16.33
CA PRO A 50 18.67 12.24 15.76
C PRO A 50 18.63 12.05 14.24
N GLY A 51 17.43 11.74 13.70
CA GLY A 51 17.32 11.48 12.26
C GLY A 51 16.01 10.83 11.84
N TRP A 52 15.97 10.46 10.58
CA TRP A 52 14.86 9.76 9.95
C TRP A 52 14.96 8.26 10.15
N TYR A 53 13.87 7.66 10.62
CA TYR A 53 13.79 6.23 10.85
C TYR A 53 12.48 5.66 10.30
N SER A 54 12.56 4.47 9.74
CA SER A 54 11.37 3.67 9.46
C SER A 54 10.69 3.28 10.77
N VAL A 55 9.37 3.39 10.79
CA VAL A 55 8.52 2.96 11.91
C VAL A 55 7.77 1.73 11.46
N ASP A 56 8.27 0.58 11.88
CA ASP A 56 7.68 -0.70 11.49
C ASP A 56 6.38 -0.96 12.28
N SER A 57 5.38 -1.49 11.59
CA SER A 57 4.17 -2.01 12.24
C SER A 57 4.49 -3.31 12.97
N ALA A 58 3.79 -3.56 14.09
CA ALA A 58 3.93 -4.80 14.82
C ALA A 58 3.34 -5.96 14.02
N GLU A 59 4.10 -7.05 13.93
CA GLU A 59 3.61 -8.31 13.37
C GLU A 59 2.49 -8.88 14.25
N ARG A 60 1.42 -9.36 13.63
CA ARG A 60 0.29 -9.99 14.30
C ARG A 60 -0.11 -11.27 13.57
N GLU A 61 -0.35 -12.33 14.33
CA GLU A 61 -0.75 -13.63 13.79
C GLU A 61 -2.14 -13.59 13.16
N ASP A 62 -3.06 -12.77 13.72
CA ASP A 62 -4.45 -12.66 13.29
C ASP A 62 -4.65 -11.68 12.12
N PHE A 63 -3.71 -10.76 11.91
CA PHE A 63 -3.77 -9.78 10.83
C PHE A 63 -2.36 -9.22 10.55
N PRO A 64 -1.71 -9.64 9.44
CA PRO A 64 -0.35 -9.24 9.12
C PRO A 64 -0.29 -7.79 8.66
N LEU A 65 0.18 -6.88 9.52
CA LEU A 65 0.31 -5.45 9.21
C LEU A 65 1.55 -5.13 8.36
N TYR A 66 2.60 -5.96 8.41
CA TYR A 66 3.81 -5.77 7.62
C TYR A 66 3.55 -5.90 6.11
N ASP A 67 2.53 -6.68 5.69
CA ASP A 67 2.09 -6.80 4.31
C ASP A 67 1.06 -5.73 3.90
N SER A 68 0.91 -4.67 4.69
CA SER A 68 -0.08 -3.63 4.40
C SER A 68 0.26 -2.78 3.16
N GLY A 69 1.50 -2.83 2.67
CA GLY A 69 2.00 -1.95 1.62
C GLY A 69 2.18 -0.49 2.06
N ILE A 70 1.99 -0.19 3.35
CA ILE A 70 2.13 1.15 3.92
C ILE A 70 3.43 1.25 4.72
N HIS A 71 4.26 2.23 4.37
CA HIS A 71 5.54 2.52 5.00
C HIS A 71 5.46 3.87 5.70
N PHE A 72 5.89 3.92 6.95
CA PHE A 72 5.92 5.14 7.74
C PHE A 72 7.36 5.51 8.08
N THR A 73 7.75 6.75 7.79
CA THR A 73 9.05 7.32 8.15
C THR A 73 8.83 8.51 9.06
N TYR A 74 9.53 8.55 10.19
CA TYR A 74 9.40 9.59 11.21
C TYR A 74 10.76 10.14 11.61
N TYR A 75 10.83 11.45 11.88
CA TYR A 75 12.03 12.10 12.40
C TYR A 75 12.03 12.10 13.92
N PHE A 76 13.03 11.48 14.52
CA PHE A 76 13.22 11.48 15.96
C PHE A 76 14.34 12.45 16.33
N ASP A 77 14.13 13.22 17.41
CA ASP A 77 15.09 14.12 18.01
C ASP A 77 15.38 13.71 19.46
N GLY A 78 16.51 14.18 20.00
CA GLY A 78 16.89 13.91 21.38
C GLY A 78 18.06 12.94 21.54
N ASP A 79 18.27 12.48 22.77
CA ASP A 79 19.31 11.46 23.06
C ASP A 79 18.84 10.05 22.68
N SER A 80 19.82 9.13 22.60
CA SER A 80 19.59 7.74 22.21
C SER A 80 18.51 7.01 23.04
N THR A 81 18.37 7.35 24.33
CA THR A 81 17.36 6.73 25.20
C THR A 81 15.96 7.29 24.93
N ALA A 82 15.86 8.58 24.73
CA ALA A 82 14.63 9.25 24.35
C ALA A 82 14.13 8.72 22.99
N ILE A 83 14.99 8.72 21.97
CA ILE A 83 14.67 8.22 20.63
C ILE A 83 14.14 6.78 20.67
N ARG A 84 14.83 5.86 21.36
CA ARG A 84 14.37 4.46 21.49
C ARG A 84 13.02 4.31 22.19
N THR A 85 12.79 5.17 23.20
CA THR A 85 11.54 5.15 23.93
C THR A 85 10.39 5.66 23.06
N GLU A 86 10.64 6.73 22.32
CA GLU A 86 9.67 7.30 21.39
C GLU A 86 9.39 6.39 20.21
N GLN A 87 10.41 5.76 19.60
CA GLN A 87 10.24 4.77 18.54
C GLN A 87 9.28 3.65 18.95
N LYS A 88 9.45 3.10 20.15
CA LYS A 88 8.56 2.03 20.65
C LYS A 88 7.12 2.52 20.86
N LYS A 89 6.95 3.74 21.39
CA LYS A 89 5.62 4.32 21.59
C LYS A 89 4.93 4.57 20.27
N LEU A 90 5.65 5.19 19.32
CA LEU A 90 5.12 5.50 18.00
C LEU A 90 4.79 4.23 17.21
N ALA A 91 5.68 3.23 17.22
CA ALA A 91 5.41 1.95 16.55
C ALA A 91 4.15 1.25 17.10
N ALA A 92 3.94 1.31 18.42
CA ALA A 92 2.74 0.75 19.05
C ALA A 92 1.47 1.54 18.67
N ALA A 93 1.53 2.87 18.69
CA ALA A 93 0.42 3.74 18.28
C ALA A 93 0.09 3.54 16.79
N TYR A 94 1.09 3.59 15.92
CA TYR A 94 0.96 3.35 14.48
C TYR A 94 0.32 2.00 14.18
N SER A 95 0.86 0.91 14.77
CA SER A 95 0.31 -0.44 14.56
C SER A 95 -1.14 -0.56 14.99
N LYS A 96 -1.50 0.09 16.12
CA LYS A 96 -2.88 0.10 16.61
C LYS A 96 -3.81 0.79 15.62
N LYS A 97 -3.45 2.02 15.17
CA LYS A 97 -4.28 2.80 14.25
C LYS A 97 -4.40 2.18 12.87
N LEU A 98 -3.28 1.63 12.38
CA LEU A 98 -3.27 0.89 11.11
C LEU A 98 -4.18 -0.35 11.17
N LEU A 99 -4.15 -1.11 12.27
CA LEU A 99 -5.03 -2.26 12.47
C LEU A 99 -6.51 -1.86 12.54
N GLU A 100 -6.83 -0.79 13.26
CA GLU A 100 -8.19 -0.27 13.40
C GLU A 100 -8.77 0.05 12.01
N ILE A 101 -8.10 0.88 11.23
CA ILE A 101 -8.59 1.30 9.93
C ILE A 101 -8.61 0.17 8.91
N ARG A 102 -7.60 -0.71 8.90
CA ARG A 102 -7.56 -1.87 7.99
C ARG A 102 -8.74 -2.81 8.24
N LYS A 103 -9.12 -3.04 9.49
CA LYS A 103 -10.29 -3.85 9.82
C LYS A 103 -11.61 -3.20 9.37
N LEU A 104 -11.72 -1.88 9.45
CA LEU A 104 -12.91 -1.15 8.98
C LEU A 104 -13.05 -1.22 7.45
N LEU A 105 -11.93 -1.10 6.72
CA LEU A 105 -11.89 -1.01 5.26
C LEU A 105 -11.72 -2.37 4.56
N ASP A 106 -11.67 -3.49 5.28
CA ASP A 106 -11.56 -4.80 4.66
C ASP A 106 -12.89 -5.19 3.99
N PRO A 107 -12.93 -5.41 2.65
CA PRO A 107 -14.15 -5.75 1.95
C PRO A 107 -14.51 -7.24 2.02
N LYS A 108 -13.59 -8.10 2.53
CA LYS A 108 -13.70 -9.56 2.48
C LYS A 108 -13.76 -10.23 3.85
N GLN A 109 -13.04 -9.70 4.84
CA GLN A 109 -12.91 -10.30 6.17
C GLN A 109 -13.74 -9.58 7.21
N SER A 110 -14.62 -10.30 7.91
CA SER A 110 -15.35 -9.81 9.07
C SER A 110 -14.55 -10.04 10.36
N PHE A 111 -14.70 -9.14 11.34
CA PHE A 111 -13.97 -9.17 12.61
C PHE A 111 -14.93 -9.11 13.80
N GLY A 112 -15.41 -10.28 14.22
CA GLY A 112 -16.39 -10.40 15.32
C GLY A 112 -17.65 -9.59 15.02
N ASP A 113 -18.05 -8.72 15.96
CA ASP A 113 -19.25 -7.87 15.85
C ASP A 113 -18.99 -6.54 15.14
N LEU A 114 -17.77 -6.32 14.58
CA LEU A 114 -17.44 -5.09 13.88
C LEU A 114 -18.22 -4.99 12.56
N VAL A 115 -18.97 -3.91 12.41
CA VAL A 115 -19.59 -3.56 11.12
C VAL A 115 -18.55 -2.85 10.26
N ASN A 116 -18.01 -3.57 9.26
CA ASN A 116 -17.01 -3.11 8.30
C ASN A 116 -17.52 -3.28 6.86
N LEU A 117 -16.67 -3.06 5.84
CA LEU A 117 -17.07 -3.26 4.45
C LEU A 117 -17.49 -4.72 4.18
N ALA A 118 -16.78 -5.71 4.75
CA ALA A 118 -17.14 -7.12 4.59
C ALA A 118 -18.51 -7.43 5.21
N TRP A 119 -18.84 -6.81 6.33
CA TRP A 119 -20.16 -6.98 6.94
C TRP A 119 -21.27 -6.43 6.02
N LEU A 120 -21.08 -5.23 5.44
CA LEU A 120 -22.04 -4.64 4.49
C LEU A 120 -22.21 -5.51 3.25
N ASN A 121 -21.11 -6.06 2.72
CA ASN A 121 -21.13 -6.98 1.58
C ASN A 121 -21.88 -8.30 1.90
N ALA A 122 -21.72 -8.82 3.11
CA ALA A 122 -22.37 -10.06 3.55
C ALA A 122 -23.86 -9.88 3.93
N HIS A 123 -24.29 -8.63 4.20
CA HIS A 123 -25.67 -8.33 4.63
C HIS A 123 -26.32 -7.26 3.73
N PRO A 124 -26.37 -7.49 2.40
CA PRO A 124 -26.98 -6.53 1.49
C PRO A 124 -28.45 -6.29 1.85
N ASN A 125 -28.92 -5.08 1.60
CA ASN A 125 -30.29 -4.64 1.90
C ASN A 125 -30.65 -4.61 3.41
N GLN A 126 -29.65 -4.72 4.31
CA GLN A 126 -29.83 -4.55 5.75
C GLN A 126 -29.16 -3.25 6.20
N THR A 127 -29.85 -2.50 7.06
CA THR A 127 -29.33 -1.28 7.66
C THR A 127 -28.53 -1.61 8.90
N ALA A 128 -27.34 -1.04 9.02
CA ALA A 128 -26.47 -1.15 10.19
C ALA A 128 -25.97 0.22 10.67
N THR A 129 -25.75 0.35 11.98
CA THR A 129 -25.04 1.48 12.55
C THR A 129 -23.54 1.28 12.34
N LEU A 130 -22.87 2.31 11.82
CA LEU A 130 -21.45 2.29 11.54
C LEU A 130 -20.63 3.01 12.63
N ASP A 131 -19.36 2.64 12.73
CA ASP A 131 -18.34 3.48 13.33
C ASP A 131 -18.30 4.84 12.60
N GLU A 132 -18.07 5.95 13.34
CA GLU A 132 -18.07 7.31 12.79
C GLU A 132 -17.03 7.46 11.66
N THR A 133 -15.85 6.87 11.84
CA THR A 133 -14.78 6.88 10.82
C THR A 133 -15.22 6.20 9.53
N LEU A 134 -15.81 5.01 9.63
CA LEU A 134 -16.29 4.28 8.45
C LEU A 134 -17.43 5.03 7.77
N PHE A 135 -18.35 5.62 8.55
CA PHE A 135 -19.46 6.41 8.03
C PHE A 135 -18.95 7.60 7.21
N ASP A 136 -18.00 8.38 7.76
CA ASP A 136 -17.42 9.54 7.10
C ASP A 136 -16.68 9.17 5.80
N ILE A 137 -15.92 8.09 5.82
CA ILE A 137 -15.23 7.56 4.62
C ILE A 137 -16.24 7.18 3.55
N LEU A 138 -17.30 6.45 3.91
CA LEU A 138 -18.31 6.01 2.95
C LEU A 138 -19.13 7.18 2.40
N ARG A 139 -19.43 8.18 3.23
CA ARG A 139 -20.10 9.42 2.80
C ARG A 139 -19.24 10.16 1.76
N ASP A 140 -17.96 10.34 2.02
CA ASP A 140 -17.03 10.97 1.08
C ASP A 140 -16.88 10.17 -0.21
N ALA A 141 -16.70 8.87 -0.12
CA ALA A 141 -16.60 7.98 -1.27
C ALA A 141 -17.87 7.98 -2.13
N ALA A 142 -19.05 8.01 -1.52
CA ALA A 142 -20.35 8.09 -2.22
C ALA A 142 -20.56 9.46 -2.88
N ALA A 143 -20.22 10.56 -2.20
CA ALA A 143 -20.36 11.92 -2.71
C ALA A 143 -19.48 12.17 -3.94
N ALA A 144 -18.37 11.46 -4.05
CA ALA A 144 -17.46 11.56 -5.18
C ALA A 144 -18.04 11.07 -6.52
N ASN A 145 -19.28 10.62 -6.53
CA ASN A 145 -20.03 10.11 -7.70
C ASN A 145 -19.23 9.08 -8.52
N ALA A 146 -18.44 8.27 -7.85
CA ALA A 146 -17.55 7.32 -8.49
C ALA A 146 -18.20 5.94 -8.52
N THR A 147 -18.24 5.32 -9.67
CA THR A 147 -18.55 3.88 -9.82
C THR A 147 -17.55 3.02 -9.04
N GLY A 148 -16.36 3.57 -8.76
CA GLY A 148 -15.25 2.90 -8.11
C GLY A 148 -15.59 2.13 -6.83
N PRO A 149 -16.32 2.69 -5.84
CA PRO A 149 -16.69 1.99 -4.62
C PRO A 149 -17.59 0.76 -4.82
N TYR A 150 -18.28 0.66 -5.95
CA TYR A 150 -19.19 -0.45 -6.26
C TYR A 150 -18.60 -1.45 -7.26
N ALA A 151 -17.34 -1.32 -7.58
CA ALA A 151 -16.62 -2.20 -8.50
C ALA A 151 -15.83 -3.31 -7.79
N GLY A 152 -16.21 -3.67 -6.57
CA GLY A 152 -15.46 -4.61 -5.74
C GLY A 152 -15.29 -5.99 -6.37
N ALA A 153 -16.31 -6.51 -7.05
CA ALA A 153 -16.20 -7.76 -7.78
C ALA A 153 -15.17 -7.68 -8.92
N LEU A 154 -15.15 -6.56 -9.67
CA LEU A 154 -14.18 -6.30 -10.72
C LEU A 154 -12.75 -6.16 -10.16
N TRP A 155 -12.58 -5.40 -9.07
CA TRP A 155 -11.29 -5.27 -8.39
C TRP A 155 -10.77 -6.62 -7.92
N SER A 156 -11.61 -7.42 -7.28
CA SER A 156 -11.22 -8.73 -6.75
C SER A 156 -10.80 -9.70 -7.84
N GLU A 157 -11.52 -9.73 -8.96
CA GLU A 157 -11.20 -10.56 -10.12
C GLU A 157 -9.87 -10.12 -10.75
N TRP A 158 -9.73 -8.83 -11.03
CA TRP A 158 -8.52 -8.28 -11.63
C TRP A 158 -7.29 -8.52 -10.75
N GLN A 159 -7.38 -8.24 -9.45
CA GLN A 159 -6.27 -8.48 -8.51
C GLN A 159 -5.86 -9.96 -8.46
N THR A 160 -6.83 -10.88 -8.47
CA THR A 160 -6.54 -12.31 -8.51
C THR A 160 -5.80 -12.71 -9.80
N MET A 161 -6.24 -12.15 -10.92
CA MET A 161 -5.68 -12.43 -12.23
C MET A 161 -4.23 -11.94 -12.36
N ILE A 162 -3.96 -10.67 -12.00
CA ILE A 162 -2.64 -10.05 -12.22
C ILE A 162 -1.53 -10.58 -11.33
N VAL A 163 -1.85 -11.17 -10.17
CA VAL A 163 -0.85 -11.77 -9.27
C VAL A 163 -0.65 -13.26 -9.55
N SER A 164 -1.40 -13.83 -10.49
CA SER A 164 -1.24 -15.23 -10.90
C SER A 164 0.12 -15.46 -11.59
N ALA A 165 0.72 -16.62 -11.36
CA ALA A 165 1.95 -17.02 -12.06
C ALA A 165 1.78 -17.08 -13.58
N ASP A 166 0.54 -17.33 -14.06
CA ASP A 166 0.19 -17.44 -15.47
C ASP A 166 -0.56 -16.21 -16.00
N ALA A 167 -0.45 -15.04 -15.33
CA ALA A 167 -1.19 -13.82 -15.62
C ALA A 167 -1.18 -13.47 -17.12
N ALA A 168 -0.03 -13.56 -17.78
CA ALA A 168 0.09 -13.23 -19.21
C ALA A 168 -0.70 -14.17 -20.12
N ALA A 169 -0.89 -15.44 -19.74
CA ALA A 169 -1.64 -16.42 -20.52
C ALA A 169 -3.15 -16.27 -20.39
N TYR A 170 -3.61 -15.78 -19.24
CA TYR A 170 -5.03 -15.55 -18.93
C TYR A 170 -5.41 -14.06 -18.99
N ASP A 171 -4.56 -13.22 -19.59
CA ASP A 171 -4.87 -11.79 -19.73
C ASP A 171 -6.03 -11.57 -20.72
N PRO A 172 -6.97 -10.65 -20.40
CA PRO A 172 -8.09 -10.28 -21.29
C PRO A 172 -7.69 -9.86 -22.71
N LEU A 173 -6.45 -9.50 -22.97
CA LEU A 173 -5.98 -9.20 -24.35
C LEU A 173 -5.82 -10.46 -25.21
N VAL A 174 -5.52 -11.58 -24.60
CA VAL A 174 -5.25 -12.85 -25.31
C VAL A 174 -6.26 -13.95 -25.00
N ASP A 175 -6.89 -13.93 -23.83
CA ASP A 175 -7.93 -14.87 -23.43
C ASP A 175 -9.33 -14.27 -23.61
N PRO A 176 -10.16 -14.80 -24.56
CA PRO A 176 -11.52 -14.31 -24.76
C PRO A 176 -12.45 -14.52 -23.56
N ASP A 177 -12.28 -15.59 -22.80
CA ASP A 177 -13.13 -15.88 -21.65
C ASP A 177 -12.83 -14.93 -20.50
N ALA A 178 -11.56 -14.69 -20.21
CA ALA A 178 -11.12 -13.66 -19.24
C ALA A 178 -11.63 -12.25 -19.66
N ARG A 179 -11.54 -11.94 -20.94
CA ARG A 179 -12.09 -10.67 -21.48
C ARG A 179 -13.58 -10.54 -21.27
N ALA A 180 -14.34 -11.60 -21.56
CA ALA A 180 -15.78 -11.61 -21.37
C ALA A 180 -16.13 -11.42 -19.90
N ARG A 181 -15.39 -12.09 -19.02
CA ARG A 181 -15.57 -12.03 -17.57
C ARG A 181 -15.30 -10.63 -17.02
N ILE A 182 -14.18 -10.01 -17.36
CA ILE A 182 -13.83 -8.65 -16.89
C ILE A 182 -14.85 -7.62 -17.40
N ARG A 183 -15.31 -7.77 -18.67
CA ARG A 183 -16.35 -6.88 -19.22
C ARG A 183 -17.69 -7.05 -18.51
N GLU A 184 -18.13 -8.27 -18.26
CA GLU A 184 -19.34 -8.57 -17.50
C GLU A 184 -19.32 -7.88 -16.13
N LEU A 185 -18.20 -8.00 -15.38
CA LEU A 185 -18.04 -7.38 -14.05
C LEU A 185 -18.02 -5.84 -14.14
N ALA A 186 -17.40 -5.28 -15.17
CA ALA A 186 -17.42 -3.84 -15.40
C ALA A 186 -18.84 -3.35 -15.75
N ASP A 187 -19.56 -4.07 -16.59
CA ASP A 187 -20.97 -3.76 -16.95
C ASP A 187 -21.86 -3.85 -15.71
N ALA A 188 -21.69 -4.87 -14.88
CA ALA A 188 -22.42 -5.02 -13.62
C ALA A 188 -22.15 -3.88 -12.65
N ALA A 189 -20.89 -3.46 -12.48
CA ALA A 189 -20.52 -2.35 -11.61
C ALA A 189 -21.10 -1.00 -12.09
N ASN A 190 -21.31 -0.83 -13.41
CA ASN A 190 -21.82 0.38 -14.02
C ASN A 190 -23.34 0.35 -14.30
N ALA A 191 -24.01 -0.79 -14.06
CA ALA A 191 -25.44 -0.90 -14.31
C ALA A 191 -26.22 0.02 -13.35
N PRO A 192 -27.18 0.84 -13.87
CA PRO A 192 -27.95 1.73 -13.02
C PRO A 192 -28.70 0.98 -11.92
N GLY A 193 -28.43 1.32 -10.66
CA GLY A 193 -29.08 0.70 -9.50
C GLY A 193 -28.61 -0.72 -9.16
N ALA A 194 -27.55 -1.23 -9.80
CA ALA A 194 -26.97 -2.54 -9.46
C ALA A 194 -26.46 -2.57 -8.02
N ALA A 195 -25.73 -1.53 -7.61
CA ALA A 195 -25.29 -1.31 -6.25
C ALA A 195 -25.41 0.16 -5.86
N MET A 196 -25.84 0.44 -4.65
CA MET A 196 -25.98 1.78 -4.10
C MET A 196 -25.83 1.75 -2.58
N LEU A 197 -25.18 2.75 -2.02
CA LEU A 197 -25.06 2.95 -0.58
C LEU A 197 -26.09 4.01 -0.13
N GLU A 198 -27.02 3.62 0.71
CA GLU A 198 -27.94 4.54 1.41
C GLU A 198 -27.32 4.90 2.75
N LEU A 199 -27.15 6.19 3.01
CA LEU A 199 -26.57 6.72 4.24
C LEU A 199 -27.59 7.59 4.98
N ASP A 200 -27.70 7.40 6.29
CA ASP A 200 -28.46 8.27 7.19
C ASP A 200 -27.50 9.00 8.11
N GLU A 201 -27.30 10.29 7.84
CA GLU A 201 -26.39 11.17 8.60
C GLU A 201 -26.85 11.40 10.04
N THR A 202 -28.16 11.30 10.32
CA THR A 202 -28.69 11.56 11.66
C THR A 202 -28.38 10.40 12.61
N ASN A 203 -28.46 9.17 12.10
CA ASN A 203 -28.30 7.95 12.90
C ASN A 203 -26.97 7.24 12.66
N HIS A 204 -26.10 7.78 11.77
CA HIS A 204 -24.86 7.15 11.31
C HIS A 204 -25.07 5.71 10.86
N THR A 205 -26.10 5.49 10.06
CA THR A 205 -26.42 4.15 9.53
C THR A 205 -26.16 4.08 8.03
N ALA A 206 -25.82 2.89 7.57
CA ALA A 206 -25.67 2.57 6.15
C ALA A 206 -26.45 1.32 5.77
N CYS A 207 -26.87 1.27 4.50
CA CYS A 207 -27.42 0.09 3.87
C CYS A 207 -26.85 -0.03 2.46
N LEU A 208 -26.16 -1.13 2.17
CA LEU A 208 -25.73 -1.46 0.81
C LEU A 208 -26.93 -2.08 0.08
N ARG A 209 -27.52 -1.35 -0.86
CA ARG A 209 -28.57 -1.84 -1.75
C ARG A 209 -27.94 -2.54 -2.94
N LEU A 210 -28.35 -3.78 -3.16
CA LEU A 210 -28.00 -4.53 -4.36
C LEU A 210 -29.28 -4.91 -5.11
N SER A 211 -29.22 -4.87 -6.46
CA SER A 211 -30.30 -5.34 -7.30
C SER A 211 -30.53 -6.86 -7.17
N GLU A 212 -31.73 -7.33 -7.56
CA GLU A 212 -32.02 -8.76 -7.54
C GLU A 212 -31.08 -9.56 -8.45
N ASP A 213 -30.72 -9.01 -9.62
CA ASP A 213 -29.80 -9.66 -10.56
C ASP A 213 -28.38 -9.77 -9.97
N TYR A 214 -27.88 -8.69 -9.31
CA TYR A 214 -26.58 -8.73 -8.64
C TYR A 214 -26.56 -9.74 -7.51
N LEU A 215 -27.62 -9.79 -6.69
CA LEU A 215 -27.74 -10.75 -5.59
C LEU A 215 -27.75 -12.19 -6.11
N ALA A 216 -28.50 -12.48 -7.16
CA ALA A 216 -28.54 -13.82 -7.76
C ALA A 216 -27.17 -14.28 -8.25
N ALA A 217 -26.41 -13.40 -8.92
CA ALA A 217 -25.05 -13.68 -9.38
C ALA A 217 -24.08 -13.86 -8.20
N ALA A 218 -24.19 -13.04 -7.15
CA ALA A 218 -23.38 -13.18 -5.94
C ALA A 218 -23.67 -14.49 -5.18
N GLU A 219 -24.94 -14.88 -5.06
CA GLU A 219 -25.36 -16.16 -4.45
C GLU A 219 -24.90 -17.38 -5.25
N ALA A 220 -24.82 -17.26 -6.57
CA ALA A 220 -24.23 -18.30 -7.43
C ALA A 220 -22.70 -18.40 -7.30
N GLY A 221 -22.06 -17.49 -6.55
CA GLY A 221 -20.62 -17.42 -6.40
C GLY A 221 -19.90 -16.83 -7.63
N GLU A 222 -20.65 -16.19 -8.52
CA GLU A 222 -20.13 -15.58 -9.72
C GLU A 222 -19.51 -14.20 -9.48
N TYR A 223 -20.02 -13.45 -8.47
CA TYR A 223 -19.52 -12.13 -8.11
C TYR A 223 -18.88 -12.12 -6.72
N GLY A 224 -17.78 -11.38 -6.59
CA GLY A 224 -17.14 -11.08 -5.32
C GLY A 224 -17.88 -9.95 -4.56
N PRO A 225 -17.24 -9.32 -3.55
CA PRO A 225 -17.83 -8.24 -2.79
C PRO A 225 -18.23 -7.08 -3.73
N ALA A 226 -19.40 -6.48 -3.53
CA ALA A 226 -19.86 -5.35 -4.32
C ALA A 226 -19.16 -4.06 -3.92
N LEU A 227 -19.05 -3.82 -2.60
CA LEU A 227 -18.48 -2.61 -2.03
C LEU A 227 -17.00 -2.82 -1.71
N ASP A 228 -16.14 -2.05 -2.39
CA ASP A 228 -14.70 -1.98 -2.16
C ASP A 228 -14.22 -0.60 -2.58
N LEU A 229 -13.41 0.06 -1.78
CA LEU A 229 -12.90 1.39 -2.10
C LEU A 229 -11.79 1.36 -3.18
N GLY A 230 -11.31 0.17 -3.53
CA GLY A 230 -10.33 -0.04 -4.60
C GLY A 230 -9.06 0.77 -4.37
N TYR A 231 -8.64 1.54 -5.38
CA TYR A 231 -7.45 2.39 -5.34
C TYR A 231 -7.48 3.50 -4.26
N LEU A 232 -8.63 3.80 -3.66
CA LEU A 232 -8.76 4.77 -2.57
C LEU A 232 -8.60 4.16 -1.18
N THR A 233 -8.59 2.84 -1.03
CA THR A 233 -8.51 2.17 0.28
C THR A 233 -7.29 2.63 1.08
N GLU A 234 -6.11 2.63 0.46
CA GLU A 234 -4.88 3.07 1.12
C GLU A 234 -4.88 4.56 1.41
N ALA A 235 -5.45 5.39 0.53
CA ALA A 235 -5.55 6.83 0.74
C ALA A 235 -6.38 7.15 1.99
N TYR A 236 -7.55 6.53 2.15
CA TYR A 236 -8.36 6.70 3.37
C TYR A 236 -7.66 6.15 4.62
N ALA A 237 -6.98 5.02 4.51
CA ALA A 237 -6.21 4.47 5.62
C ALA A 237 -5.10 5.42 6.08
N LEU A 238 -4.36 6.02 5.14
CA LEU A 238 -3.30 7.00 5.45
C LEU A 238 -3.86 8.27 6.09
N LEU A 239 -4.95 8.81 5.56
CA LEU A 239 -5.59 10.00 6.12
C LEU A 239 -6.02 9.77 7.57
N TYR A 240 -6.65 8.62 7.86
CA TYR A 240 -7.03 8.24 9.22
C TYR A 240 -5.81 8.10 10.13
N VAL A 241 -4.81 7.30 9.73
CA VAL A 241 -3.61 7.05 10.55
C VAL A 241 -2.87 8.36 10.84
N ARG A 242 -2.70 9.24 9.82
CA ARG A 242 -2.10 10.56 10.02
C ARG A 242 -2.87 11.38 11.05
N ALA A 243 -4.19 11.52 10.88
CA ALA A 243 -5.03 12.33 11.76
C ALA A 243 -4.94 11.85 13.21
N GLU A 244 -5.02 10.54 13.44
CA GLU A 244 -4.94 9.93 14.76
C GLU A 244 -3.57 10.12 15.43
N LEU A 245 -2.49 9.91 14.67
CA LEU A 245 -1.13 10.10 15.19
C LEU A 245 -0.84 11.58 15.48
N GLU A 246 -1.31 12.51 14.64
CA GLU A 246 -1.17 13.94 14.86
C GLU A 246 -1.96 14.43 16.08
N ALA A 247 -3.14 13.86 16.34
CA ALA A 247 -3.91 14.10 17.55
C ALA A 247 -3.18 13.66 18.83
N GLU A 248 -2.38 12.59 18.74
CA GLU A 248 -1.49 12.12 19.81
C GLU A 248 -0.18 12.93 19.93
N GLY A 249 0.07 13.88 19.02
CA GLY A 249 1.23 14.79 19.05
C GLY A 249 2.37 14.38 18.10
N TRP A 250 2.26 13.28 17.36
CA TRP A 250 3.25 12.86 16.36
C TRP A 250 3.03 13.65 15.05
N LYS A 251 3.97 14.53 14.68
CA LYS A 251 3.74 15.49 13.58
C LYS A 251 4.84 15.52 12.52
N THR A 252 5.98 14.88 12.76
CA THR A 252 7.18 15.06 11.93
C THR A 252 7.50 13.77 11.18
N GLY A 253 6.83 13.53 10.07
CA GLY A 253 7.01 12.32 9.29
C GLY A 253 6.30 12.33 7.95
N TYR A 254 6.35 11.21 7.25
CA TYR A 254 5.61 10.99 6.03
C TYR A 254 5.32 9.50 5.84
N PHE A 255 4.26 9.22 5.12
CA PHE A 255 3.85 7.89 4.71
C PHE A 255 4.08 7.72 3.21
N THR A 256 4.43 6.52 2.79
CA THR A 256 4.43 6.09 1.39
C THR A 256 3.75 4.73 1.28
N THR A 257 3.27 4.39 0.08
CA THR A 257 2.72 3.06 -0.20
C THR A 257 3.37 2.43 -1.42
N ASP A 258 3.29 1.11 -1.52
CA ASP A 258 3.76 0.36 -2.69
C ASP A 258 2.96 0.72 -3.95
N SER A 259 1.70 1.14 -3.79
CA SER A 259 0.84 1.62 -4.88
C SER A 259 1.21 3.02 -5.41
N GLY A 260 2.15 3.73 -4.75
CA GLY A 260 2.64 5.04 -5.18
C GLY A 260 1.98 6.24 -4.48
N ILE A 261 1.23 6.03 -3.40
CA ILE A 261 0.67 7.10 -2.59
C ILE A 261 1.72 7.62 -1.61
N SER A 262 1.74 8.93 -1.39
CA SER A 262 2.60 9.59 -0.41
C SER A 262 1.83 10.67 0.33
N LEU A 263 2.04 10.78 1.65
CA LEU A 263 1.35 11.73 2.51
C LEU A 263 2.30 12.30 3.56
N ALA A 264 2.52 13.61 3.52
CA ALA A 264 3.30 14.31 4.53
C ALA A 264 2.48 14.58 5.79
N MET A 265 3.12 14.51 6.95
CA MET A 265 2.55 14.99 8.21
C MET A 265 2.64 16.51 8.29
N SER A 266 1.98 17.14 9.28
CA SER A 266 1.87 18.57 9.43
C SER A 266 3.19 19.30 9.75
N ALA A 267 4.23 18.58 10.15
CA ALA A 267 5.57 19.10 10.36
C ALA A 267 6.62 18.17 9.72
N VAL A 268 6.82 18.27 8.41
CA VAL A 268 7.88 17.55 7.69
C VAL A 268 9.04 18.52 7.42
N PRO A 269 10.27 18.22 7.87
CA PRO A 269 11.39 19.16 7.70
C PRO A 269 11.94 19.23 6.28
N SER A 270 12.00 18.10 5.56
CA SER A 270 12.41 18.03 4.15
C SER A 270 12.12 16.65 3.56
N GLY A 271 11.74 16.62 2.31
CA GLY A 271 11.49 15.42 1.53
C GLY A 271 10.96 15.78 0.17
N ASP A 272 10.96 14.84 -0.75
CA ASP A 272 10.46 15.04 -2.10
C ASP A 272 9.42 13.99 -2.45
N PHE A 273 8.37 14.43 -3.12
CA PHE A 273 7.52 13.53 -3.89
C PHE A 273 8.22 13.18 -5.20
N ILE A 274 8.22 11.91 -5.55
CA ILE A 274 8.95 11.40 -6.71
C ILE A 274 7.97 10.91 -7.77
N LEU A 275 8.17 11.38 -9.01
CA LEU A 275 7.59 10.76 -10.18
C LEU A 275 8.58 9.71 -10.71
N PRO A 276 8.21 8.42 -10.71
CA PRO A 276 9.03 7.38 -11.32
C PRO A 276 8.94 7.47 -12.85
N GLY A 277 9.96 6.94 -13.54
CA GLY A 277 10.00 6.87 -14.99
C GLY A 277 10.86 5.71 -15.46
N LEU A 278 11.06 5.58 -16.78
CA LEU A 278 11.93 4.62 -17.41
C LEU A 278 13.01 5.31 -18.22
N GLU A 279 14.26 4.85 -18.07
CA GLU A 279 15.37 5.13 -18.98
C GLU A 279 15.68 3.83 -19.75
N GLY A 280 15.18 3.75 -20.99
CA GLY A 280 15.09 2.47 -21.70
C GLY A 280 14.13 1.54 -20.97
N GLU A 281 14.65 0.43 -20.43
CA GLU A 281 13.87 -0.53 -19.60
C GLU A 281 14.17 -0.40 -18.10
N THR A 282 15.03 0.55 -17.71
CA THR A 282 15.47 0.71 -16.32
C THR A 282 14.57 1.70 -15.59
N PRO A 283 13.93 1.31 -14.48
CA PRO A 283 13.19 2.23 -13.62
C PRO A 283 14.13 3.29 -13.01
N VAL A 284 13.72 4.55 -13.09
CA VAL A 284 14.47 5.69 -12.55
C VAL A 284 13.57 6.61 -11.73
N ARG A 285 14.17 7.37 -10.84
CA ARG A 285 13.52 8.53 -10.21
C ARG A 285 13.60 9.69 -11.20
N LEU A 286 12.53 9.92 -11.94
CA LEU A 286 12.55 10.83 -13.08
C LEU A 286 12.61 12.28 -12.65
N CYS A 287 11.64 12.73 -11.88
CA CYS A 287 11.60 14.07 -11.35
C CYS A 287 10.97 14.11 -9.94
N ALA A 288 11.10 15.24 -9.30
CA ALA A 288 10.66 15.46 -7.93
C ALA A 288 10.02 16.84 -7.78
N THR A 289 9.15 16.96 -6.78
CA THR A 289 8.76 18.25 -6.19
C THR A 289 8.93 18.19 -4.68
N GLN A 290 9.24 19.33 -4.07
CA GLN A 290 9.45 19.40 -2.64
C GLN A 290 8.15 19.04 -1.89
N MET A 291 8.28 18.19 -0.89
CA MET A 291 7.21 17.84 0.02
C MET A 291 6.98 18.98 1.01
N ALA A 292 5.83 19.61 0.95
CA ALA A 292 5.41 20.61 1.95
C ALA A 292 4.74 19.91 3.15
N PRO A 293 4.74 20.56 4.34
CA PRO A 293 4.00 20.04 5.49
C PRO A 293 2.51 19.84 5.15
N GLY A 294 2.00 18.65 5.43
CA GLY A 294 0.61 18.29 5.18
C GLY A 294 0.25 17.96 3.72
N SER A 295 1.17 18.14 2.77
CA SER A 295 0.94 17.85 1.35
C SER A 295 0.78 16.36 1.06
N ALA A 296 0.21 16.03 -0.10
CA ALA A 296 -0.08 14.65 -0.52
C ALA A 296 0.23 14.44 -2.00
N ALA A 297 0.56 13.22 -2.39
CA ALA A 297 0.77 12.85 -3.78
C ALA A 297 0.32 11.42 -4.07
N CYS A 298 -0.05 11.19 -5.34
CA CYS A 298 -0.29 9.87 -5.90
C CYS A 298 0.50 9.73 -7.20
N ALA A 299 1.44 8.77 -7.24
CA ALA A 299 2.30 8.48 -8.37
C ALA A 299 2.00 7.08 -8.90
N LEU A 300 1.27 6.96 -10.00
CA LEU A 300 0.92 5.69 -10.63
C LEU A 300 1.84 5.42 -11.81
N ARG A 301 2.24 4.17 -11.98
CA ARG A 301 3.09 3.69 -13.07
C ARG A 301 2.47 2.49 -13.78
N THR A 302 2.92 2.24 -14.99
CA THR A 302 2.46 1.12 -15.82
C THR A 302 3.56 0.08 -16.05
N PHE A 303 4.67 0.18 -15.33
CA PHE A 303 5.84 -0.69 -15.40
C PHE A 303 6.28 -1.15 -14.01
N ALA A 304 6.92 -2.29 -13.93
CA ALA A 304 7.49 -2.81 -12.70
C ALA A 304 8.69 -1.97 -12.23
N ALA A 305 8.78 -1.68 -10.93
CA ALA A 305 9.99 -1.05 -10.34
C ALA A 305 11.11 -2.07 -10.10
N THR A 306 10.76 -3.37 -10.00
CA THR A 306 11.69 -4.49 -9.86
C THR A 306 11.29 -5.60 -10.82
N ALA A 307 12.24 -6.48 -11.19
CA ALA A 307 12.02 -7.50 -12.21
C ALA A 307 10.84 -8.46 -11.93
N ASP A 308 10.55 -8.73 -10.66
CA ASP A 308 9.53 -9.72 -10.25
C ASP A 308 8.39 -9.07 -9.45
N GLU A 309 8.12 -7.79 -9.69
CA GLU A 309 7.06 -7.09 -8.97
C GLU A 309 5.68 -7.62 -9.34
N PRO A 310 4.90 -8.15 -8.38
CA PRO A 310 3.58 -8.70 -8.65
C PRO A 310 2.63 -7.66 -9.26
N GLY A 311 1.81 -8.10 -10.22
CA GLY A 311 0.82 -7.25 -10.87
C GLY A 311 1.33 -6.44 -12.05
N TYR A 312 2.63 -6.54 -12.39
CA TYR A 312 3.23 -5.90 -13.55
C TYR A 312 3.84 -6.94 -14.49
N TYR A 313 3.37 -6.97 -15.73
CA TYR A 313 3.87 -7.88 -16.77
C TYR A 313 3.61 -7.32 -18.15
N THR A 314 4.06 -8.04 -19.17
CA THR A 314 3.79 -7.72 -20.58
C THR A 314 3.05 -8.84 -21.27
N VAL A 315 2.23 -8.48 -22.26
CA VAL A 315 1.49 -9.43 -23.11
C VAL A 315 1.80 -9.14 -24.56
N GLU A 316 2.21 -10.17 -25.30
CA GLU A 316 2.40 -10.07 -26.74
C GLU A 316 1.05 -10.16 -27.47
N THR A 317 0.76 -9.16 -28.29
CA THR A 317 -0.46 -9.09 -29.11
C THR A 317 -0.11 -8.92 -30.57
N ALA A 318 -1.08 -9.05 -31.46
CA ALA A 318 -0.89 -8.78 -32.88
C ALA A 318 -0.53 -7.31 -33.18
N ALA A 319 -0.84 -6.39 -32.28
CA ALA A 319 -0.51 -4.97 -32.37
C ALA A 319 0.84 -4.59 -31.74
N GLY A 320 1.49 -5.52 -31.05
CA GLY A 320 2.75 -5.33 -30.34
C GLY A 320 2.65 -5.73 -28.87
N THR A 321 3.68 -5.43 -28.10
CA THR A 321 3.77 -5.71 -26.66
C THR A 321 2.94 -4.69 -25.89
N ALA A 322 2.00 -5.15 -25.05
CA ALA A 322 1.19 -4.33 -24.17
C ALA A 322 1.65 -4.49 -22.70
N ARG A 323 1.79 -3.39 -21.97
CA ARG A 323 2.08 -3.41 -20.52
C ARG A 323 0.79 -3.62 -19.74
N ARG A 324 0.91 -4.40 -18.67
CA ARG A 324 -0.18 -4.69 -17.74
C ARG A 324 0.21 -4.26 -16.34
N HIS A 325 -0.75 -3.71 -15.61
CA HIS A 325 -0.54 -3.12 -14.30
C HIS A 325 -1.85 -3.10 -13.47
N PRO A 326 -1.81 -2.86 -12.15
CA PRO A 326 -2.99 -2.93 -11.28
C PRO A 326 -4.13 -1.95 -11.62
N ASN A 327 -3.84 -0.83 -12.30
CA ASN A 327 -4.81 0.24 -12.53
C ASN A 327 -5.73 -0.09 -13.72
N LEU A 328 -6.84 -0.73 -13.45
CA LEU A 328 -7.87 -1.07 -14.42
C LEU A 328 -8.96 0.00 -14.42
N SER A 329 -9.48 0.36 -15.58
CA SER A 329 -10.65 1.26 -15.70
C SER A 329 -11.92 0.57 -15.18
N VAL A 330 -12.50 1.04 -14.09
CA VAL A 330 -13.78 0.52 -13.58
C VAL A 330 -14.94 0.73 -14.58
N LYS A 331 -14.81 1.69 -15.48
CA LYS A 331 -15.83 1.99 -16.47
C LYS A 331 -15.86 0.99 -17.63
N THR A 332 -14.71 0.49 -18.04
CA THR A 332 -14.60 -0.35 -19.25
C THR A 332 -14.04 -1.74 -18.98
N GLY A 333 -13.44 -1.97 -17.82
CA GLY A 333 -12.66 -3.19 -17.53
C GLY A 333 -11.34 -3.27 -18.29
N GLU A 334 -10.87 -2.16 -18.89
CA GLU A 334 -9.64 -2.15 -19.67
C GLU A 334 -8.47 -1.57 -18.88
N VAL A 335 -7.28 -2.05 -19.17
CA VAL A 335 -6.02 -1.49 -18.68
C VAL A 335 -5.35 -0.74 -19.82
N CYS A 336 -5.07 0.55 -19.60
CA CYS A 336 -4.48 1.43 -20.58
C CYS A 336 -2.98 1.53 -20.37
N ASP A 337 -2.18 1.49 -21.42
CA ASP A 337 -0.72 1.63 -21.39
C ASP A 337 -0.20 2.85 -22.19
N ASP A 338 -1.07 3.82 -22.43
CA ASP A 338 -0.73 5.09 -23.09
C ASP A 338 0.27 5.94 -22.30
N LEU A 339 0.25 5.82 -20.96
CA LEU A 339 1.20 6.47 -20.06
C LEU A 339 2.23 5.46 -19.53
N LEU A 340 3.47 5.91 -19.35
CA LEU A 340 4.46 5.22 -18.50
C LEU A 340 4.18 5.47 -17.02
N CYS A 341 3.93 6.72 -16.69
CA CYS A 341 3.62 7.12 -15.31
C CYS A 341 2.81 8.41 -15.30
N VAL A 342 2.11 8.62 -14.21
CA VAL A 342 1.37 9.84 -13.89
C VAL A 342 1.56 10.16 -12.42
N TRP A 343 1.53 11.44 -12.12
CA TRP A 343 1.73 11.97 -10.78
C TRP A 343 0.80 13.14 -10.55
N ALA A 344 0.09 13.13 -9.44
CA ALA A 344 -0.72 14.26 -8.98
C ALA A 344 -0.30 14.62 -7.55
N VAL A 345 -0.02 15.90 -7.31
CA VAL A 345 0.43 16.43 -6.03
C VAL A 345 -0.52 17.51 -5.57
N SER A 346 -1.03 17.40 -4.35
CA SER A 346 -1.83 18.42 -3.66
C SER A 346 -1.00 19.05 -2.54
N GLU A 347 -0.68 20.33 -2.68
CA GLU A 347 -0.01 21.10 -1.61
C GLU A 347 -0.95 21.30 -0.41
N GLY A 348 -2.25 21.35 -0.63
CA GLY A 348 -3.27 21.43 0.43
C GLY A 348 -3.55 20.12 1.14
N GLY A 349 -2.94 19.02 0.71
CA GLY A 349 -3.07 17.70 1.34
C GLY A 349 -4.33 16.93 0.97
N ASP A 350 -5.05 17.31 -0.08
CA ASP A 350 -6.18 16.55 -0.59
C ASP A 350 -5.68 15.30 -1.34
N LEU A 351 -5.42 14.25 -0.56
CA LEU A 351 -4.93 12.97 -1.06
C LEU A 351 -5.96 12.29 -1.95
N ILE A 352 -7.23 12.41 -1.63
CA ILE A 352 -8.31 11.79 -2.42
C ILE A 352 -8.39 12.41 -3.80
N ALA A 353 -8.31 13.74 -3.91
CA ALA A 353 -8.25 14.42 -5.20
C ALA A 353 -7.01 14.02 -6.00
N ALA A 354 -5.83 13.94 -5.37
CA ALA A 354 -4.61 13.47 -6.03
C ALA A 354 -4.74 12.04 -6.57
N CYS A 355 -5.26 11.11 -5.78
CA CYS A 355 -5.49 9.73 -6.21
C CYS A 355 -6.50 9.65 -7.37
N LYS A 356 -7.61 10.39 -7.29
CA LYS A 356 -8.61 10.44 -8.37
C LYS A 356 -8.04 10.99 -9.67
N SER A 357 -7.26 12.08 -9.60
CA SER A 357 -6.61 12.69 -10.76
C SER A 357 -5.63 11.73 -11.43
N ALA A 358 -4.74 11.13 -10.66
CA ALA A 358 -3.77 10.16 -11.18
C ALA A 358 -4.45 8.92 -11.78
N TYR A 359 -5.46 8.37 -11.10
CA TYR A 359 -6.22 7.23 -11.57
C TYR A 359 -7.02 7.54 -12.84
N ALA A 360 -7.68 8.68 -12.90
CA ALA A 360 -8.43 9.10 -14.09
C ALA A 360 -7.52 9.24 -15.32
N ALA A 361 -6.29 9.73 -15.14
CA ALA A 361 -5.32 9.83 -16.22
C ALA A 361 -4.81 8.45 -16.67
N VAL A 362 -4.37 7.59 -15.75
CA VAL A 362 -3.76 6.30 -16.10
C VAL A 362 -4.76 5.28 -16.67
N THR A 363 -6.07 5.47 -16.41
CA THR A 363 -7.14 4.58 -16.90
C THR A 363 -7.88 5.10 -18.12
N ARG A 364 -7.49 6.27 -18.67
CA ARG A 364 -8.15 6.89 -19.81
C ARG A 364 -7.55 6.40 -21.13
N PRO A 365 -8.30 5.64 -21.96
CA PRO A 365 -7.78 5.14 -23.22
C PRO A 365 -7.57 6.27 -24.23
N GLY A 366 -6.45 6.20 -24.95
CA GLY A 366 -6.09 7.15 -25.98
C GLY A 366 -5.80 8.56 -25.49
N LEU A 367 -5.46 8.73 -24.21
CA LEU A 367 -5.09 10.03 -23.63
C LEU A 367 -3.91 10.64 -24.39
N LYS A 368 -4.01 11.94 -24.69
CA LYS A 368 -2.97 12.73 -25.34
C LYS A 368 -2.62 13.96 -24.51
N PRO A 369 -1.45 14.58 -24.70
CA PRO A 369 -1.08 15.78 -23.95
C PRO A 369 -2.14 16.91 -24.05
N ALA A 370 -2.78 17.06 -25.21
CA ALA A 370 -3.83 18.07 -25.41
C ALA A 370 -5.15 17.79 -24.66
N ASP A 371 -5.33 16.57 -24.14
CA ASP A 371 -6.52 16.17 -23.38
C ASP A 371 -6.35 16.37 -21.88
N LEU A 372 -5.12 16.68 -21.43
CA LEU A 372 -4.83 17.01 -20.03
C LEU A 372 -5.44 18.38 -19.71
N ALA A 373 -6.01 18.49 -18.54
CA ALA A 373 -6.59 19.74 -18.04
C ALA A 373 -5.82 20.17 -16.78
N ALA A 374 -5.43 21.43 -16.75
CA ALA A 374 -4.82 22.01 -15.56
C ALA A 374 -5.86 22.06 -14.42
N ASP A 375 -5.46 21.63 -13.23
CA ASP A 375 -6.23 21.77 -12.01
C ASP A 375 -5.49 22.79 -11.11
N PRO A 376 -6.15 23.87 -10.65
CA PRO A 376 -5.48 24.88 -9.84
C PRO A 376 -5.02 24.38 -8.48
N ASP A 377 -5.59 23.30 -7.98
CA ASP A 377 -5.29 22.72 -6.68
C ASP A 377 -4.35 21.51 -6.74
N LEU A 378 -4.00 21.05 -7.95
CA LEU A 378 -3.19 19.88 -8.18
C LEU A 378 -2.11 20.12 -9.24
N LEU A 379 -0.84 19.89 -8.84
CA LEU A 379 0.23 19.67 -9.82
C LEU A 379 0.05 18.27 -10.43
N THR A 380 -0.29 18.18 -11.71
CA THR A 380 -0.36 16.91 -12.44
C THR A 380 0.76 16.84 -13.47
N ALA A 381 1.54 15.76 -13.45
CA ALA A 381 2.56 15.50 -14.45
C ALA A 381 2.51 14.04 -14.92
N CYS A 382 2.83 13.82 -16.20
CA CYS A 382 2.84 12.48 -16.78
C CYS A 382 3.89 12.31 -17.87
N VAL A 383 4.24 11.05 -18.15
CA VAL A 383 5.10 10.65 -19.27
C VAL A 383 4.31 9.69 -20.15
N PHE A 384 4.18 10.02 -21.43
CA PHE A 384 3.51 9.17 -22.40
C PHE A 384 4.43 8.06 -22.88
N ALA A 385 3.85 6.89 -23.11
CA ALA A 385 4.60 5.73 -23.57
C ALA A 385 5.22 5.94 -24.97
N ALA A 386 4.53 6.69 -25.84
CA ALA A 386 5.00 7.03 -27.19
C ALA A 386 6.08 8.14 -27.20
N GLU A 387 6.18 8.92 -26.12
CA GLU A 387 7.12 10.06 -25.99
C GLU A 387 7.84 10.01 -24.64
N PRO A 388 8.61 8.91 -24.33
CA PRO A 388 9.15 8.66 -22.99
C PRO A 388 10.19 9.70 -22.52
N ALA A 389 10.76 10.49 -23.46
CA ALA A 389 11.73 11.52 -23.12
C ALA A 389 11.09 12.87 -22.69
N THR A 390 9.76 12.94 -22.60
CA THR A 390 9.04 14.19 -22.29
C THR A 390 8.11 14.00 -21.10
N VAL A 391 8.30 14.85 -20.08
CA VAL A 391 7.37 15.00 -18.95
C VAL A 391 6.41 16.14 -19.30
N TYR A 392 5.13 15.86 -19.34
CA TYR A 392 4.08 16.86 -19.50
C TYR A 392 3.52 17.24 -18.13
N ALA A 393 3.47 18.55 -17.86
CA ALA A 393 2.92 19.10 -16.62
C ALA A 393 2.05 20.30 -16.90
N ASP A 394 1.14 20.63 -15.98
CA ASP A 394 0.38 21.87 -16.11
C ASP A 394 1.30 23.10 -16.01
N ALA A 395 0.95 24.17 -16.73
CA ALA A 395 1.79 25.35 -16.86
C ALA A 395 1.94 26.15 -15.56
N ALA A 396 0.97 26.06 -14.63
CA ALA A 396 0.99 26.82 -13.38
C ALA A 396 2.01 26.24 -12.38
N HIS A 397 2.18 24.91 -12.37
CA HIS A 397 2.99 24.20 -11.41
C HIS A 397 4.31 23.65 -11.97
N ALA A 398 4.54 23.76 -13.29
CA ALA A 398 5.73 23.20 -13.95
C ALA A 398 7.06 23.67 -13.32
N ALA A 399 7.10 24.90 -12.77
CA ALA A 399 8.29 25.45 -12.10
C ALA A 399 8.66 24.71 -10.79
N ALA A 400 7.73 23.98 -10.19
CA ALA A 400 7.99 23.19 -8.97
C ALA A 400 8.67 21.84 -9.27
N ILE A 401 8.77 21.44 -10.53
CA ILE A 401 9.34 20.16 -10.95
C ILE A 401 10.85 20.28 -11.13
N VAL A 402 11.58 19.39 -10.48
CA VAL A 402 13.04 19.26 -10.62
C VAL A 402 13.37 17.87 -11.16
N PHE A 403 14.13 17.79 -12.25
CA PHE A 403 14.64 16.52 -12.75
C PHE A 403 15.74 16.00 -11.84
N VAL A 404 15.63 14.73 -11.45
CA VAL A 404 16.61 14.03 -10.60
C VAL A 404 17.33 12.90 -11.34
N SER A 405 16.84 12.50 -12.52
CA SER A 405 17.54 11.59 -13.44
C SER A 405 18.59 12.33 -14.25
N GLU A 406 19.70 11.66 -14.55
CA GLU A 406 20.73 12.16 -15.49
C GLU A 406 20.32 11.97 -16.96
N ALA A 407 19.18 11.30 -17.22
CA ALA A 407 18.62 11.11 -18.55
C ALA A 407 18.17 12.44 -19.19
N ASP A 408 18.23 12.52 -20.52
CA ASP A 408 17.86 13.72 -21.30
C ASP A 408 16.32 13.83 -21.44
N PHE A 409 15.65 14.13 -20.34
CA PHE A 409 14.20 14.40 -20.32
C PHE A 409 13.91 15.88 -20.52
N ARG A 410 12.76 16.16 -21.14
CA ARG A 410 12.25 17.52 -21.37
C ARG A 410 11.00 17.74 -20.55
N LEU A 411 10.80 18.98 -20.11
CA LEU A 411 9.53 19.43 -19.54
C LEU A 411 8.75 20.17 -20.62
N ALA A 412 7.52 19.71 -20.87
CA ALA A 412 6.54 20.39 -21.70
C ALA A 412 5.33 20.78 -20.84
N THR A 413 4.70 21.90 -21.17
CA THR A 413 3.49 22.36 -20.48
C THR A 413 2.26 22.14 -21.34
N TYR A 414 1.11 21.85 -20.73
CA TYR A 414 -0.21 21.74 -21.33
C TYR A 414 -1.16 22.79 -20.78
#